data_157258478907617b128aee12ca0fa14c
#
_entry.id   157258478907617b128aee12ca0fa14c
#
_cell.length_a   1.000
_cell.length_b   1.000
_cell.length_c   1.000
_cell.angle_alpha   90.00
_cell.angle_beta   90.00
_cell.angle_gamma   90.00
#
_symmetry.space_group_name_H-M   'P 1'
#
loop_
_entity.id
_entity.type
_entity.pdbx_description
1 polymer ?
#
loop_
_entity_poly.entity_id
_entity_poly.type
_entity_poly.pdbx_seq_one_letter_code
_entity_poly.pdbx_strand_id
1 'polypeptide(L)'
;NSYFERGRRCALLVQLLDCRHAPSADDLQMLRYLHYHRIPYVVALTKADKLKKSQLASTLEQFEDICRPYGCQKVVLTSGENGYGIPELQAVLNAAVAAEYEANAEDAE
;
A
#
# COMPACT_ATOMS: atom_id res chain seq x y z
N ASN A 1 -6.78 8.95 14.19
CA ASN A 1 -5.39 8.60 14.44
C ASN A 1 -4.58 9.85 14.74
N SER A 2 -3.90 9.86 15.88
CA SER A 2 -3.16 11.03 16.34
C SER A 2 -2.06 11.47 15.36
N TYR A 3 -1.52 10.56 14.57
CA TYR A 3 -0.51 10.88 13.58
C TYR A 3 -1.03 11.90 12.57
N PHE A 4 -2.24 11.70 12.08
CA PHE A 4 -2.86 12.60 11.11
C PHE A 4 -3.38 13.88 11.77
N GLU A 5 -3.84 13.78 13.00
CA GLU A 5 -4.40 14.92 13.75
C GLU A 5 -3.37 16.01 14.01
N ARG A 6 -2.10 15.66 14.05
CA ARG A 6 -1.01 16.62 14.27
C ARG A 6 -0.67 17.43 13.02
N GLY A 7 -1.37 17.19 11.92
CA GLY A 7 -1.09 17.91 10.69
C GLY A 7 0.20 17.50 10.00
N ARG A 8 0.86 16.47 10.48
CA ARG A 8 2.07 15.96 9.83
C ARG A 8 1.71 15.23 8.55
N ARG A 9 2.54 15.39 7.54
CA ARG A 9 2.38 14.59 6.33
C ARG A 9 2.71 13.15 6.61
N CYS A 10 1.84 12.27 6.11
CA CYS A 10 2.14 10.86 6.07
C CYS A 10 2.86 10.58 4.76
N ALA A 11 4.12 10.13 4.82
CA ALA A 11 4.88 9.85 3.60
C ALA A 11 4.17 8.78 2.76
N LEU A 12 3.73 7.72 3.41
CA LEU A 12 3.01 6.66 2.71
C LEU A 12 2.46 5.68 3.74
N LEU A 13 1.20 5.33 3.59
CA LEU A 13 0.57 4.33 4.44
C LEU A 13 0.52 3.00 3.70
N VAL A 14 0.76 1.91 4.40
CA VAL A 14 0.67 0.56 3.81
C VAL A 14 -0.58 -0.11 4.35
N GLN A 15 -1.49 -0.47 3.44
CA GLN A 15 -2.69 -1.23 3.77
C GLN A 15 -2.45 -2.69 3.43
N LEU A 16 -2.61 -3.58 4.40
CA LEU A 16 -2.39 -5.01 4.21
C LEU A 16 -3.69 -5.69 3.82
N LEU A 17 -3.64 -6.49 2.76
CA LEU A 17 -4.76 -7.32 2.33
C LEU A 17 -4.26 -8.74 2.05
N ASP A 18 -5.07 -9.74 2.40
CA ASP A 18 -4.76 -11.13 2.10
C ASP A 18 -5.04 -11.40 0.63
N CYS A 19 -4.03 -11.84 -0.13
CA CYS A 19 -4.17 -12.05 -1.57
C CYS A 19 -5.06 -13.25 -1.94
N ARG A 20 -5.41 -14.09 -0.97
CA ARG A 20 -6.22 -15.28 -1.24
C ARG A 20 -7.71 -14.98 -1.34
N HIS A 21 -8.15 -13.82 -0.86
CA HIS A 21 -9.56 -13.45 -0.79
C HIS A 21 -9.79 -12.06 -1.34
N ALA A 22 -10.95 -11.82 -1.90
CA ALA A 22 -11.35 -10.47 -2.26
C ALA A 22 -11.40 -9.60 -1.00
N PRO A 23 -11.17 -8.28 -1.11
CA PRO A 23 -11.27 -7.40 0.04
C PRO A 23 -12.65 -7.50 0.69
N SER A 24 -12.66 -7.54 2.03
CA SER A 24 -13.91 -7.54 2.78
C SER A 24 -14.57 -6.16 2.72
N ALA A 25 -15.82 -6.08 3.22
CA ALA A 25 -16.51 -4.79 3.32
C ALA A 25 -15.73 -3.82 4.19
N ASP A 26 -15.13 -4.30 5.27
CA ASP A 26 -14.29 -3.47 6.15
C ASP A 26 -13.04 -2.98 5.44
N ASP A 27 -12.42 -3.86 4.65
CA ASP A 27 -11.23 -3.47 3.86
C ASP A 27 -11.58 -2.37 2.87
N LEU A 28 -12.69 -2.53 2.16
CA LEU A 28 -13.12 -1.53 1.18
C LEU A 28 -13.49 -0.21 1.85
N GLN A 29 -14.06 -0.28 3.05
CA GLN A 29 -14.39 0.93 3.81
C GLN A 29 -13.12 1.69 4.18
N MET A 30 -12.04 0.97 4.56
CA MET A 30 -10.76 1.60 4.86
C MET A 30 -10.17 2.26 3.61
N LEU A 31 -10.22 1.56 2.47
CA LEU A 31 -9.72 2.15 1.22
C LEU A 31 -10.48 3.42 0.85
N ARG A 32 -11.81 3.41 1.02
CA ARG A 32 -12.64 4.60 0.79
C ARG A 32 -12.25 5.74 1.72
N TYR A 33 -12.01 5.41 2.99
CA TYR A 33 -11.59 6.40 3.97
C TYR A 33 -10.27 7.05 3.55
N LEU A 34 -9.29 6.25 3.16
CA LEU A 34 -7.98 6.74 2.73
C LEU A 34 -8.10 7.63 1.49
N HIS A 35 -8.93 7.22 0.55
CA HIS A 35 -9.16 7.99 -0.66
C HIS A 35 -9.87 9.31 -0.37
N TYR A 36 -10.91 9.26 0.46
CA TYR A 36 -11.68 10.45 0.81
C TYR A 36 -10.81 11.50 1.49
N HIS A 37 -9.94 11.08 2.39
CA HIS A 37 -9.05 11.98 3.12
C HIS A 37 -7.75 12.28 2.38
N ARG A 38 -7.60 11.78 1.15
CA ARG A 38 -6.42 11.99 0.31
C ARG A 38 -5.13 11.56 0.98
N ILE A 39 -5.19 10.47 1.72
CA ILE A 39 -4.03 9.89 2.39
C ILE A 39 -3.29 9.04 1.36
N PRO A 40 -1.99 9.33 1.07
CA PRO A 40 -1.24 8.51 0.13
C PRO A 40 -1.02 7.11 0.72
N TYR A 41 -1.29 6.07 -0.05
CA TYR A 41 -1.16 4.71 0.42
C TYR A 41 -0.86 3.74 -0.72
N VAL A 42 -0.27 2.61 -0.32
CA VAL A 42 -0.10 1.46 -1.20
C VAL A 42 -0.72 0.25 -0.53
N VAL A 43 -1.03 -0.77 -1.32
CA VAL A 43 -1.56 -2.03 -0.80
C VAL A 43 -0.46 -3.08 -0.88
N ALA A 44 -0.19 -3.75 0.23
CA ALA A 44 0.68 -4.91 0.28
C ALA A 44 -0.21 -6.14 0.42
N LEU A 45 -0.23 -6.98 -0.62
CA LEU A 45 -0.97 -8.23 -0.59
C LEU A 45 -0.13 -9.25 0.15
N THR A 46 -0.67 -9.80 1.24
CA THR A 46 0.06 -10.75 2.07
C THR A 46 -0.20 -12.18 1.60
N LYS A 47 0.64 -13.10 2.05
CA LYS A 47 0.50 -14.54 1.83
C LYS A 47 0.61 -14.94 0.36
N ALA A 48 1.43 -14.25 -0.41
CA ALA A 48 1.68 -14.61 -1.80
C ALA A 48 2.25 -16.01 -1.95
N ASP A 49 2.93 -16.54 -0.92
CA ASP A 49 3.46 -17.90 -0.89
C ASP A 49 2.37 -18.97 -0.97
N LYS A 50 1.12 -18.62 -0.65
CA LYS A 50 -0.01 -19.53 -0.73
C LYS A 50 -0.60 -19.64 -2.14
N LEU A 51 -0.15 -18.79 -3.07
CA LEU A 51 -0.61 -18.82 -4.46
C LEU A 51 0.36 -19.62 -5.32
N LYS A 52 -0.16 -20.23 -6.38
CA LYS A 52 0.67 -20.85 -7.40
C LYS A 52 1.31 -19.76 -8.25
N LYS A 53 2.50 -20.02 -8.80
CA LYS A 53 3.19 -19.06 -9.66
C LYS A 53 2.31 -18.57 -10.81
N SER A 54 1.49 -19.46 -11.37
CA SER A 54 0.58 -19.11 -12.46
C SER A 54 -0.53 -18.14 -12.04
N GLN A 55 -0.78 -18.02 -10.73
CA GLN A 55 -1.84 -17.15 -10.20
C GLN A 55 -1.34 -15.79 -9.78
N LEU A 56 -0.02 -15.61 -9.62
CA LEU A 56 0.52 -14.37 -9.05
C LEU A 56 0.19 -13.16 -9.90
N ALA A 57 0.43 -13.23 -11.21
CA ALA A 57 0.19 -12.09 -12.09
C ALA A 57 -1.30 -11.75 -12.18
N SER A 58 -2.17 -12.75 -12.31
CA SER A 58 -3.59 -12.49 -12.41
C SER A 58 -4.19 -11.96 -11.11
N THR A 59 -3.71 -12.46 -9.98
CA THR A 59 -4.14 -11.96 -8.67
C THR A 59 -3.75 -10.51 -8.48
N LEU A 60 -2.50 -10.17 -8.82
CA LEU A 60 -2.03 -8.80 -8.74
C LEU A 60 -2.89 -7.87 -9.59
N GLU A 61 -3.18 -8.28 -10.82
CA GLU A 61 -4.00 -7.50 -11.74
C GLU A 61 -5.41 -7.29 -11.18
N GLN A 62 -6.01 -8.33 -10.60
CA GLN A 62 -7.34 -8.23 -9.99
C GLN A 62 -7.35 -7.19 -8.87
N PHE A 63 -6.35 -7.22 -7.99
CA PHE A 63 -6.29 -6.27 -6.89
C PHE A 63 -5.97 -4.85 -7.37
N GLU A 64 -5.16 -4.72 -8.40
CA GLU A 64 -4.92 -3.43 -9.01
C GLU A 64 -6.23 -2.82 -9.54
N ASP A 65 -7.05 -3.63 -10.20
CA ASP A 65 -8.33 -3.16 -10.71
C ASP A 65 -9.30 -2.80 -9.59
N ILE A 66 -9.33 -3.60 -8.52
CA ILE A 66 -10.20 -3.33 -7.37
C ILE A 66 -9.79 -2.04 -6.65
N CYS A 67 -8.50 -1.83 -6.47
CA CYS A 67 -8.00 -0.72 -5.67
C CYS A 67 -7.88 0.59 -6.44
N ARG A 68 -7.83 0.54 -7.78
CA ARG A 68 -7.66 1.73 -8.61
C ARG A 68 -8.68 2.83 -8.32
N PRO A 69 -9.99 2.53 -8.22
CA PRO A 69 -10.98 3.57 -7.92
C PRO A 69 -10.80 4.24 -6.57
N TYR A 70 -10.03 3.63 -5.67
CA TYR A 70 -9.82 4.15 -4.33
C TYR A 70 -8.50 4.92 -4.20
N GLY A 71 -7.86 5.26 -5.31
CA GLY A 71 -6.67 6.11 -5.29
C GLY A 71 -5.40 5.42 -4.82
N CYS A 72 -5.35 4.09 -4.84
CA CYS A 72 -4.17 3.34 -4.46
C CYS A 72 -3.01 3.66 -5.41
N GLN A 73 -1.83 3.97 -4.86
CA GLN A 73 -0.68 4.32 -5.69
C GLN A 73 0.02 3.08 -6.27
N LYS A 74 0.02 1.98 -5.52
CA LYS A 74 0.66 0.75 -5.99
C LYS A 74 0.14 -0.44 -5.20
N VAL A 75 0.10 -1.59 -5.85
CA VAL A 75 -0.22 -2.87 -5.22
C VAL A 75 1.00 -3.77 -5.37
N VAL A 76 1.48 -4.35 -4.26
CA VAL A 76 2.66 -5.21 -4.24
C VAL A 76 2.28 -6.55 -3.62
N LEU A 77 2.67 -7.65 -4.28
CA LEU A 77 2.54 -8.99 -3.70
C LEU A 77 3.69 -9.24 -2.72
N THR A 78 3.37 -9.71 -1.52
CA THR A 78 4.38 -9.98 -0.51
C THR A 78 4.12 -11.30 0.20
N SER A 79 5.16 -11.86 0.80
CA SER A 79 5.05 -12.99 1.70
C SER A 79 6.00 -12.79 2.88
N GLY A 80 5.45 -12.82 4.08
CA GLY A 80 6.24 -12.74 5.30
C GLY A 80 7.03 -14.00 5.58
N GLU A 81 6.63 -15.14 4.99
CA GLU A 81 7.33 -16.41 5.24
C GLU A 81 8.61 -16.56 4.43
N ASN A 82 8.57 -16.17 3.14
CA ASN A 82 9.74 -16.37 2.27
C ASN A 82 10.34 -15.06 1.77
N GLY A 83 9.83 -13.92 2.23
CA GLY A 83 10.37 -12.61 1.86
C GLY A 83 10.03 -12.15 0.45
N TYR A 84 9.17 -12.87 -0.27
CA TYR A 84 8.79 -12.49 -1.62
C TYR A 84 8.17 -11.09 -1.64
N GLY A 85 8.63 -10.25 -2.55
CA GLY A 85 8.07 -8.91 -2.74
C GLY A 85 8.46 -7.90 -1.66
N ILE A 86 9.09 -8.32 -0.57
CA ILE A 86 9.48 -7.41 0.50
C ILE A 86 10.49 -6.36 0.00
N PRO A 87 11.54 -6.72 -0.77
CA PRO A 87 12.45 -5.69 -1.29
C PRO A 87 11.75 -4.67 -2.18
N GLU A 88 10.78 -5.08 -2.98
CA GLU A 88 10.01 -4.17 -3.82
C GLU A 88 9.19 -3.20 -2.97
N LEU A 89 8.49 -3.70 -1.96
CA LEU A 89 7.73 -2.87 -1.04
C LEU A 89 8.65 -1.90 -0.30
N GLN A 90 9.78 -2.37 0.16
CA GLN A 90 10.74 -1.55 0.87
C GLN A 90 11.28 -0.42 -0.03
N ALA A 91 11.54 -0.70 -1.30
CA ALA A 91 11.98 0.31 -2.25
C ALA A 91 10.93 1.39 -2.44
N VAL A 92 9.64 1.00 -2.52
CA VAL A 92 8.54 1.96 -2.62
C VAL A 92 8.47 2.85 -1.39
N LEU A 93 8.60 2.27 -0.21
CA LEU A 93 8.57 3.03 1.05
C LEU A 93 9.77 3.96 1.17
N ASN A 94 10.95 3.50 0.79
CA ASN A 94 12.16 4.31 0.84
C ASN A 94 12.07 5.52 -0.09
N ALA A 95 11.51 5.33 -1.28
CA ALA A 95 11.32 6.42 -2.23
C ALA A 95 10.35 7.47 -1.67
N ALA A 96 9.28 7.04 -1.02
CA ALA A 96 8.31 7.94 -0.40
C ALA A 96 8.93 8.72 0.75
N VAL A 97 9.74 8.06 1.59
CA VAL A 97 10.43 8.72 2.71
C VAL A 97 11.43 9.75 2.19
N ALA A 98 12.19 9.42 1.14
CA ALA A 98 13.15 10.34 0.55
C ALA A 98 12.45 11.59 0.01
N ALA A 99 11.33 11.41 -0.69
CA ALA A 99 10.56 12.53 -1.22
C ALA A 99 10.03 13.43 -0.11
N GLU A 100 9.53 12.84 0.97
CA GLU A 100 9.04 13.59 2.12
C GLU A 100 10.17 14.35 2.80
N TYR A 101 11.34 13.74 2.94
CA TYR A 101 12.49 14.37 3.52
C TYR A 101 12.94 15.59 2.71
N GLU A 102 12.98 15.48 1.40
CA GLU A 102 13.36 16.58 0.53
C GLU A 102 12.37 17.75 0.63
N ALA A 103 11.06 17.43 0.65
CA ALA A 103 10.04 18.46 0.81
C ALA A 103 10.18 19.20 2.13
N ASN A 104 10.46 18.47 3.21
CA ASN A 104 10.66 19.07 4.53
C ASN A 104 11.92 19.91 4.59
N ALA A 105 12.98 19.51 3.90
CA ALA A 105 14.22 20.28 3.84
C ALA A 105 14.01 21.61 3.13
N GLU A 106 13.22 21.63 2.06
CA GLU A 106 12.87 22.86 1.36
C GLU A 106 12.03 23.78 2.23
N ASP A 107 11.08 23.21 2.95
CA ASP A 107 10.19 23.98 3.82
C ASP A 107 10.92 24.56 5.01
N ALA A 108 12.01 23.94 5.42
CA ALA A 108 12.79 24.39 6.59
C ALA A 108 13.56 25.70 6.35
N GLU A 109 13.71 26.09 5.11
CA GLU A 109 14.34 27.34 4.76
C GLU A 109 13.35 28.50 4.75
#